data_c9357a09371eade33f4f8b8b1c1fd790
#
_entry.id   c9357a09371eade33f4f8b8b1c1fd790
#
_cell.length_a   1.000
_cell.length_b   1.000
_cell.length_c   1.000
_cell.angle_alpha   90.00
_cell.angle_beta   90.00
_cell.angle_gamma   90.00
#
_symmetry.space_group_name_H-M   'P 1'
#
loop_
_entity.id
_entity.type
_entity.pdbx_description
1 polymer ?
#
loop_
_entity_poly.entity_id
_entity_poly.type
_entity_poly.pdbx_seq_one_letter_code
_entity_poly.pdbx_strand_id
1 'polypeptide(L)'
;MNRLFVLFSSLLILSGCASLSNKVADGVKPIVATQELDSSELLDVAIVVFDSEELTDKEIRELGLSEEIRRAEERFIPIHLKYTMQRTGHWGAVRVVPAENAAHVQVRGTIIRSDGEQLSLDIEAYDSRGVSWFENSYSEELGLVDFYGTSPGEKDPFQDLYNTIANDLVEHRSQLTPDAIREIQQISELRTAQDMASDAFAGHLSRNEEGRYSLIRLPVESDPMLKRVRAVQVRDDMLLDTINGYYEIYYNDLWQPYGDWRKLYNEELAALNEVKKQALTRQLFGLASIIGGVALSTGNSNLSNSNLPGVMVMGGAAAIYSGFQKQEETKIHRDVIEELSISFSSEADPLVVEVVGETVRLTGSAEEQYQKWRDMLQQIYASETGLPLEPTGDDLGQSGGSGSEPGKLDQ
;
A
#
# COMPACT_ATOMS: atom_id res chain seq x y z
N MET A 1 -31.99 -58.49 18.69
CA MET A 1 -32.71 -57.39 18.04
C MET A 1 -31.83 -56.14 18.22
N ASN A 2 -31.00 -55.94 17.23
CA ASN A 2 -29.96 -54.90 17.24
C ASN A 2 -30.52 -53.58 16.74
N ARG A 3 -30.37 -52.51 17.53
CA ARG A 3 -30.56 -51.16 17.05
C ARG A 3 -29.18 -50.54 16.73
N LEU A 4 -28.91 -50.42 15.46
CA LEU A 4 -27.73 -49.76 14.88
C LEU A 4 -27.93 -48.24 14.98
N PHE A 5 -27.10 -47.58 15.81
CA PHE A 5 -27.04 -46.14 15.92
C PHE A 5 -26.10 -45.62 14.82
N VAL A 6 -26.68 -45.02 13.78
CA VAL A 6 -25.92 -44.34 12.76
C VAL A 6 -25.65 -42.93 13.27
N LEU A 7 -24.40 -42.67 13.70
CA LEU A 7 -23.87 -41.34 13.98
C LEU A 7 -23.54 -40.67 12.67
N PHE A 8 -24.40 -39.74 12.26
CA PHE A 8 -24.15 -38.83 11.13
C PHE A 8 -23.22 -37.74 11.64
N SER A 9 -21.91 -37.92 11.42
CA SER A 9 -20.90 -36.90 11.70
C SER A 9 -20.99 -35.82 10.63
N SER A 10 -21.65 -34.71 10.96
CA SER A 10 -21.62 -33.49 10.14
C SER A 10 -20.22 -32.90 10.19
N LEU A 11 -19.44 -33.20 9.17
CA LEU A 11 -18.16 -32.53 8.89
C LEU A 11 -18.47 -31.12 8.38
N LEU A 12 -18.50 -30.15 9.28
CA LEU A 12 -18.50 -28.73 8.95
C LEU A 12 -17.14 -28.42 8.26
N ILE A 13 -17.14 -28.33 6.95
CA ILE A 13 -16.05 -27.78 6.18
C ILE A 13 -16.09 -26.26 6.43
N LEU A 14 -15.33 -25.80 7.42
CA LEU A 14 -14.94 -24.40 7.51
C LEU A 14 -14.00 -24.12 6.31
N SER A 15 -14.58 -23.61 5.23
CA SER A 15 -13.82 -22.96 4.19
C SER A 15 -13.31 -21.63 4.76
N GLY A 16 -12.27 -21.70 5.60
CA GLY A 16 -11.44 -20.55 5.86
C GLY A 16 -10.73 -20.24 4.55
N CYS A 17 -10.94 -19.07 3.98
CA CYS A 17 -10.03 -18.49 3.01
C CYS A 17 -8.70 -18.32 3.74
N ALA A 18 -7.85 -19.34 3.71
CA ALA A 18 -6.44 -19.17 3.98
C ALA A 18 -5.90 -18.39 2.77
N SER A 19 -5.74 -17.10 2.89
CA SER A 19 -4.88 -16.35 1.99
C SER A 19 -3.50 -17.01 2.06
N LEU A 20 -3.14 -17.71 1.00
CA LEU A 20 -1.81 -18.30 0.85
C LEU A 20 -0.85 -17.12 0.72
N SER A 21 -0.24 -16.70 1.83
CA SER A 21 0.88 -15.77 1.78
C SER A 21 1.98 -16.43 0.97
N ASN A 22 2.23 -15.92 -0.23
CA ASN A 22 3.33 -16.36 -1.06
C ASN A 22 4.63 -15.82 -0.45
N LYS A 23 5.38 -16.69 0.24
CA LYS A 23 6.72 -16.32 0.67
C LYS A 23 7.57 -16.08 -0.58
N VAL A 24 8.10 -14.88 -0.69
CA VAL A 24 8.94 -14.47 -1.81
C VAL A 24 10.25 -15.27 -1.81
N ALA A 25 10.70 -15.68 -2.99
CA ALA A 25 11.97 -16.38 -3.16
C ALA A 25 13.13 -15.38 -3.14
N ASP A 26 14.30 -15.83 -2.69
CA ASP A 26 15.51 -15.01 -2.71
C ASP A 26 16.05 -14.84 -4.14
N GLY A 27 16.55 -13.64 -4.46
CA GLY A 27 17.23 -13.34 -5.71
C GLY A 27 16.31 -13.19 -6.93
N VAL A 28 15.05 -12.79 -6.70
CA VAL A 28 14.09 -12.51 -7.79
C VAL A 28 14.57 -11.34 -8.62
N LYS A 29 14.65 -11.55 -9.94
CA LYS A 29 15.01 -10.50 -10.89
C LYS A 29 13.75 -9.97 -11.58
N PRO A 30 13.68 -8.65 -11.88
CA PRO A 30 12.58 -8.10 -12.64
C PRO A 30 12.59 -8.63 -14.08
N ILE A 31 11.40 -8.91 -14.61
CA ILE A 31 11.20 -9.22 -16.03
C ILE A 31 11.27 -7.90 -16.80
N VAL A 32 12.34 -7.72 -17.56
CA VAL A 32 12.61 -6.47 -18.30
C VAL A 32 12.26 -6.68 -19.78
N ALA A 33 11.65 -5.67 -20.40
CA ALA A 33 11.35 -5.67 -21.83
C ALA A 33 12.66 -5.78 -22.64
N THR A 34 12.68 -6.70 -23.59
CA THR A 34 13.86 -6.93 -24.44
C THR A 34 13.91 -6.00 -25.65
N GLN A 35 12.80 -5.31 -25.92
CA GLN A 35 12.65 -4.32 -26.97
C GLN A 35 11.65 -3.24 -26.53
N GLU A 36 11.75 -2.08 -27.13
CA GLU A 36 10.78 -1.01 -26.92
C GLU A 36 9.41 -1.44 -27.46
N LEU A 37 8.36 -1.24 -26.65
CA LEU A 37 6.99 -1.54 -27.02
C LEU A 37 6.40 -0.40 -27.84
N ASP A 38 5.50 -0.71 -28.77
CA ASP A 38 4.74 0.31 -29.49
C ASP A 38 3.86 1.09 -28.50
N SER A 39 3.71 2.40 -28.74
CA SER A 39 2.89 3.27 -27.87
C SER A 39 1.43 2.82 -27.75
N SER A 40 0.90 2.16 -28.79
CA SER A 40 -0.45 1.57 -28.79
C SER A 40 -0.60 0.34 -27.89
N GLU A 41 0.51 -0.26 -27.48
CA GLU A 41 0.53 -1.41 -26.59
C GLU A 41 0.85 -1.04 -25.13
N LEU A 42 1.20 0.21 -24.87
CA LEU A 42 1.51 0.69 -23.52
C LEU A 42 0.24 0.90 -22.71
N LEU A 43 0.25 0.42 -21.48
CA LEU A 43 -0.77 0.68 -20.47
C LEU A 43 -0.20 1.57 -19.39
N ASP A 44 -0.89 2.66 -19.07
CA ASP A 44 -0.58 3.51 -17.95
C ASP A 44 -1.07 2.86 -16.65
N VAL A 45 -0.26 2.99 -15.60
CA VAL A 45 -0.54 2.38 -14.30
C VAL A 45 -0.68 3.46 -13.23
N ALA A 46 -1.77 3.41 -12.50
CA ALA A 46 -1.97 4.17 -11.28
C ALA A 46 -1.78 3.25 -10.06
N ILE A 47 -0.79 3.54 -9.25
CA ILE A 47 -0.60 2.91 -7.94
C ILE A 47 -1.23 3.84 -6.91
N VAL A 48 -2.30 3.42 -6.27
CA VAL A 48 -2.92 4.21 -5.20
C VAL A 48 -1.99 4.23 -4.00
N VAL A 49 -1.92 5.35 -3.27
CA VAL A 49 -1.27 5.40 -1.96
C VAL A 49 -1.78 4.22 -1.14
N PHE A 50 -0.87 3.48 -0.52
CA PHE A 50 -1.25 2.25 0.19
C PHE A 50 -1.98 2.56 1.49
N ASP A 51 -2.87 1.66 1.87
CA ASP A 51 -3.48 1.66 3.19
C ASP A 51 -2.65 0.80 4.15
N SER A 52 -2.77 1.06 5.44
CA SER A 52 -2.24 0.19 6.49
C SER A 52 -3.39 -0.57 7.14
N GLU A 53 -3.19 -1.85 7.47
CA GLU A 53 -4.17 -2.61 8.24
C GLU A 53 -4.55 -1.87 9.53
N GLU A 54 -5.86 -1.77 9.82
CA GLU A 54 -6.32 -1.14 11.06
C GLU A 54 -5.97 -2.01 12.26
N LEU A 55 -5.03 -1.54 13.08
CA LEU A 55 -4.59 -2.19 14.30
C LEU A 55 -4.93 -1.34 15.51
N THR A 56 -5.27 -1.99 16.61
CA THR A 56 -5.44 -1.31 17.88
C THR A 56 -4.09 -0.93 18.50
N ASP A 57 -4.03 0.11 19.35
CA ASP A 57 -2.82 0.50 20.09
C ASP A 57 -2.17 -0.68 20.84
N LYS A 58 -2.96 -1.68 21.23
CA LYS A 58 -2.47 -2.87 21.90
C LYS A 58 -1.73 -3.77 20.91
N GLU A 59 -2.29 -4.01 19.73
CA GLU A 59 -1.68 -4.83 18.68
C GLU A 59 -0.41 -4.17 18.15
N ILE A 60 -0.43 -2.86 17.93
CA ILE A 60 0.76 -2.10 17.52
C ILE A 60 1.92 -2.32 18.50
N ARG A 61 1.64 -2.22 19.83
CA ARG A 61 2.64 -2.46 20.86
C ARG A 61 3.09 -3.92 20.98
N GLU A 62 2.16 -4.88 20.85
CA GLU A 62 2.47 -6.32 20.93
C GLU A 62 3.32 -6.78 19.74
N LEU A 63 3.08 -6.21 18.57
CA LEU A 63 3.84 -6.47 17.34
C LEU A 63 5.12 -5.65 17.23
N GLY A 64 5.32 -4.66 18.12
CA GLY A 64 6.48 -3.78 18.10
C GLY A 64 6.48 -2.80 16.91
N LEU A 65 5.31 -2.49 16.35
CA LEU A 65 5.16 -1.58 15.23
C LEU A 65 5.17 -0.11 15.69
N SER A 66 5.41 0.81 14.76
CA SER A 66 5.31 2.26 14.97
C SER A 66 4.26 2.83 14.02
N GLU A 67 3.32 3.59 14.56
CA GLU A 67 2.27 4.23 13.76
C GLU A 67 2.85 5.28 12.81
N GLU A 68 3.87 6.00 13.25
CA GLU A 68 4.57 7.02 12.46
C GLU A 68 5.27 6.39 11.24
N ILE A 69 5.90 5.24 11.44
CA ILE A 69 6.53 4.48 10.37
C ILE A 69 5.49 3.98 9.39
N ARG A 70 4.39 3.41 9.87
CA ARG A 70 3.30 2.92 9.01
C ARG A 70 2.73 4.00 8.11
N ARG A 71 2.50 5.20 8.65
CA ARG A 71 2.06 6.35 7.84
C ARG A 71 3.09 6.77 6.78
N ALA A 72 4.38 6.69 7.11
CA ALA A 72 5.43 6.97 6.14
C ALA A 72 5.46 5.94 5.02
N GLU A 73 5.27 4.69 5.36
CA GLU A 73 5.27 3.54 4.44
C GLU A 73 4.11 3.56 3.45
N GLU A 74 2.95 4.09 3.83
CA GLU A 74 1.78 4.25 2.94
C GLU A 74 2.12 4.99 1.63
N ARG A 75 3.12 5.86 1.67
CA ARG A 75 3.62 6.59 0.49
C ARG A 75 4.95 6.04 -0.02
N PHE A 76 5.87 5.67 0.87
CA PHE A 76 7.19 5.18 0.51
C PHE A 76 7.13 3.90 -0.33
N ILE A 77 6.34 2.92 0.10
CA ILE A 77 6.22 1.61 -0.54
C ILE A 77 5.69 1.71 -1.97
N PRO A 78 4.55 2.38 -2.26
CA PRO A 78 4.06 2.52 -3.64
C PRO A 78 5.01 3.31 -4.54
N ILE A 79 5.78 4.27 -4.01
CA ILE A 79 6.79 4.98 -4.80
C ILE A 79 7.94 4.03 -5.19
N HIS A 80 8.39 3.19 -4.26
CA HIS A 80 9.42 2.19 -4.56
C HIS A 80 8.92 1.15 -5.59
N LEU A 81 7.68 0.71 -5.46
CA LEU A 81 7.03 -0.17 -6.45
C LEU A 81 6.95 0.52 -7.83
N LYS A 82 6.57 1.80 -7.88
CA LYS A 82 6.58 2.60 -9.12
C LYS A 82 7.96 2.53 -9.81
N TYR A 83 9.04 2.80 -9.07
CA TYR A 83 10.39 2.74 -9.64
C TYR A 83 10.76 1.34 -10.12
N THR A 84 10.36 0.31 -9.37
CA THR A 84 10.59 -1.08 -9.78
C THR A 84 9.86 -1.39 -11.09
N MET A 85 8.58 -1.01 -11.21
CA MET A 85 7.79 -1.20 -12.43
C MET A 85 8.34 -0.42 -13.63
N GLN A 86 8.72 0.85 -13.43
CA GLN A 86 9.28 1.67 -14.51
C GLN A 86 10.54 1.05 -15.11
N ARG A 87 11.40 0.43 -14.28
CA ARG A 87 12.61 -0.25 -14.75
C ARG A 87 12.34 -1.48 -15.60
N THR A 88 11.14 -2.06 -15.54
CA THR A 88 10.78 -3.21 -16.38
C THR A 88 10.59 -2.84 -17.85
N GLY A 89 10.25 -1.59 -18.15
CA GLY A 89 10.03 -1.09 -19.52
C GLY A 89 8.77 -1.65 -20.21
N HIS A 90 7.83 -2.24 -19.46
CA HIS A 90 6.59 -2.82 -19.99
C HIS A 90 5.38 -1.87 -19.95
N TRP A 91 5.54 -0.69 -19.34
CA TRP A 91 4.44 0.19 -19.01
C TRP A 91 4.58 1.55 -19.70
N GLY A 92 3.44 2.23 -19.88
CA GLY A 92 3.40 3.64 -20.19
C GLY A 92 3.78 4.49 -18.96
N ALA A 93 3.00 5.49 -18.65
CA ALA A 93 3.19 6.25 -17.42
C ALA A 93 2.86 5.39 -16.19
N VAL A 94 3.77 5.32 -15.21
CA VAL A 94 3.50 4.72 -13.89
C VAL A 94 3.50 5.85 -12.87
N ARG A 95 2.35 6.09 -12.24
CA ARG A 95 2.14 7.17 -11.28
C ARG A 95 1.65 6.64 -9.95
N VAL A 96 2.13 7.23 -8.87
CA VAL A 96 1.46 7.09 -7.57
C VAL A 96 0.36 8.14 -7.51
N VAL A 97 -0.86 7.72 -7.17
CA VAL A 97 -2.04 8.59 -7.16
C VAL A 97 -2.65 8.65 -5.75
N PRO A 98 -3.14 9.82 -5.33
CA PRO A 98 -3.76 9.98 -4.01
C PRO A 98 -5.09 9.23 -3.85
N ALA A 99 -5.77 8.99 -4.95
CA ALA A 99 -7.05 8.30 -5.00
C ALA A 99 -7.22 7.58 -6.34
N GLU A 100 -8.17 6.65 -6.37
CA GLU A 100 -8.51 5.96 -7.62
C GLU A 100 -8.94 6.91 -8.72
N ASN A 101 -8.55 6.56 -9.92
CA ASN A 101 -8.94 7.25 -11.14
C ASN A 101 -9.28 6.24 -12.25
N ALA A 102 -9.52 6.72 -13.45
CA ALA A 102 -9.84 5.87 -14.60
C ALA A 102 -8.58 5.39 -15.35
N ALA A 103 -7.46 5.15 -14.70
CA ALA A 103 -6.24 4.65 -15.34
C ALA A 103 -6.48 3.30 -16.05
N HIS A 104 -5.57 2.96 -16.99
CA HIS A 104 -5.64 1.69 -17.71
C HIS A 104 -5.54 0.49 -16.76
N VAL A 105 -4.60 0.56 -15.82
CA VAL A 105 -4.40 -0.43 -14.74
C VAL A 105 -4.32 0.29 -13.42
N GLN A 106 -5.00 -0.24 -12.41
CA GLN A 106 -4.90 0.22 -11.04
C GLN A 106 -4.25 -0.85 -10.16
N VAL A 107 -3.39 -0.39 -9.26
CA VAL A 107 -2.77 -1.21 -8.22
C VAL A 107 -3.12 -0.60 -6.88
N ARG A 108 -3.69 -1.39 -6.00
CA ARG A 108 -3.92 -1.08 -4.59
C ARG A 108 -3.04 -1.95 -3.72
N GLY A 109 -2.66 -1.45 -2.58
CA GLY A 109 -1.90 -2.22 -1.60
C GLY A 109 -2.35 -1.92 -0.19
N THR A 110 -2.35 -2.97 0.63
CA THR A 110 -2.52 -2.87 2.08
C THR A 110 -1.27 -3.39 2.77
N ILE A 111 -0.70 -2.59 3.66
CA ILE A 111 0.45 -2.97 4.46
C ILE A 111 -0.05 -3.78 5.66
N ILE A 112 0.18 -5.09 5.61
CA ILE A 112 -0.22 -6.01 6.68
C ILE A 112 0.80 -5.99 7.80
N ARG A 113 2.09 -6.06 7.44
CA ARG A 113 3.20 -6.01 8.40
C ARG A 113 4.41 -5.34 7.79
N SER A 114 5.01 -4.44 8.56
CA SER A 114 6.31 -3.84 8.27
C SER A 114 6.99 -3.53 9.60
N ASP A 115 8.03 -4.28 9.94
CA ASP A 115 8.72 -4.19 11.22
C ASP A 115 10.26 -4.25 11.10
N GLY A 116 10.79 -3.97 9.92
CA GLY A 116 12.23 -4.03 9.66
C GLY A 116 12.82 -5.43 9.56
N GLU A 117 12.12 -6.49 9.99
CA GLU A 117 12.49 -7.90 9.77
C GLU A 117 11.63 -8.52 8.66
N GLN A 118 10.37 -8.12 8.59
CA GLN A 118 9.39 -8.64 7.64
C GLN A 118 8.61 -7.52 7.00
N LEU A 119 8.40 -7.63 5.68
CA LEU A 119 7.41 -6.84 4.94
C LEU A 119 6.36 -7.80 4.38
N SER A 120 5.09 -7.51 4.68
CA SER A 120 3.95 -8.25 4.13
C SER A 120 2.93 -7.28 3.57
N LEU A 121 2.57 -7.48 2.30
CA LEU A 121 1.65 -6.65 1.55
C LEU A 121 0.55 -7.49 0.93
N ASP A 122 -0.68 -7.02 0.99
CA ASP A 122 -1.76 -7.50 0.15
C ASP A 122 -1.88 -6.55 -1.05
N ILE A 123 -1.80 -7.08 -2.25
CA ILE A 123 -1.82 -6.32 -3.50
C ILE A 123 -2.97 -6.80 -4.36
N GLU A 124 -3.81 -5.84 -4.76
CA GLU A 124 -4.88 -6.01 -5.74
C GLU A 124 -4.53 -5.23 -7.01
N ALA A 125 -4.65 -5.87 -8.16
CA ALA A 125 -4.49 -5.23 -9.46
C ALA A 125 -5.72 -5.49 -10.34
N TYR A 126 -6.21 -4.47 -11.02
CA TYR A 126 -7.33 -4.57 -11.94
C TYR A 126 -7.22 -3.54 -13.07
N ASP A 127 -7.88 -3.81 -14.18
CA ASP A 127 -7.87 -2.88 -15.31
C ASP A 127 -9.11 -1.97 -15.35
N SER A 128 -9.11 -1.03 -16.29
CA SER A 128 -10.20 -0.05 -16.48
C SER A 128 -11.56 -0.68 -16.71
N ARG A 129 -11.62 -1.93 -17.15
CA ARG A 129 -12.84 -2.71 -17.33
C ARG A 129 -13.42 -3.20 -16.00
N GLY A 130 -12.69 -3.06 -14.89
CA GLY A 130 -13.03 -3.65 -13.59
C GLY A 130 -12.76 -5.16 -13.56
N VAL A 131 -11.88 -5.66 -14.42
CA VAL A 131 -11.42 -7.06 -14.41
C VAL A 131 -10.22 -7.15 -13.48
N SER A 132 -10.36 -7.94 -12.41
CA SER A 132 -9.25 -8.24 -11.50
C SER A 132 -8.19 -9.05 -12.25
N TRP A 133 -6.95 -8.62 -12.17
CA TRP A 133 -5.79 -9.34 -12.65
C TRP A 133 -5.33 -10.36 -11.61
N PHE A 134 -5.19 -9.91 -10.38
CA PHE A 134 -4.92 -10.76 -9.22
C PHE A 134 -5.22 -10.00 -7.91
N GLU A 135 -5.33 -10.78 -6.86
CA GLU A 135 -5.36 -10.36 -5.46
C GLU A 135 -4.46 -11.33 -4.70
N ASN A 136 -3.24 -10.89 -4.37
CA ASN A 136 -2.20 -11.72 -3.82
C ASN A 136 -1.60 -11.11 -2.56
N SER A 137 -1.25 -11.96 -1.61
CA SER A 137 -0.45 -11.60 -0.44
C SER A 137 1.02 -11.95 -0.69
N TYR A 138 1.91 -10.99 -0.45
CA TYR A 138 3.35 -11.12 -0.60
C TYR A 138 4.01 -10.95 0.75
N SER A 139 5.01 -11.76 1.06
CA SER A 139 5.75 -11.65 2.32
C SER A 139 7.22 -11.99 2.09
N GLU A 140 8.09 -11.12 2.58
CA GLU A 140 9.55 -11.31 2.60
C GLU A 140 10.09 -11.09 4.00
N GLU A 141 11.00 -11.95 4.44
CA GLU A 141 11.66 -11.90 5.75
C GLU A 141 13.16 -11.72 5.52
N LEU A 142 13.74 -10.71 6.13
CA LEU A 142 15.14 -10.33 5.93
C LEU A 142 16.09 -11.00 6.92
N GLY A 143 17.30 -11.30 6.44
CA GLY A 143 18.45 -11.55 7.29
C GLY A 143 19.23 -10.26 7.58
N LEU A 144 20.14 -10.30 8.57
CA LEU A 144 21.00 -9.15 8.93
C LEU A 144 21.88 -8.64 7.77
N VAL A 145 22.08 -9.44 6.72
CA VAL A 145 22.99 -9.13 5.59
C VAL A 145 22.33 -8.27 4.53
N ASP A 146 21.00 -8.17 4.53
CA ASP A 146 20.22 -7.59 3.43
C ASP A 146 20.14 -6.05 3.46
N PHE A 147 20.65 -5.43 4.53
CA PHE A 147 20.58 -3.97 4.74
C PHE A 147 21.72 -3.16 4.08
N TYR A 148 22.44 -3.73 3.14
CA TYR A 148 23.58 -3.05 2.49
C TYR A 148 23.23 -2.54 1.08
N GLY A 149 22.32 -1.58 0.99
CA GLY A 149 22.06 -0.78 -0.21
C GLY A 149 22.25 0.70 0.12
N THR A 150 22.81 1.49 -0.77
CA THR A 150 23.39 2.78 -0.40
C THR A 150 22.79 4.00 -1.09
N SER A 151 21.94 3.85 -2.10
CA SER A 151 21.39 5.01 -2.80
C SER A 151 19.90 4.88 -3.05
N PRO A 152 19.14 6.01 -2.99
CA PRO A 152 17.71 6.02 -3.28
C PRO A 152 17.40 5.32 -4.60
N GLY A 153 16.49 4.33 -4.55
CA GLY A 153 16.06 3.60 -5.72
C GLY A 153 17.04 2.53 -6.26
N GLU A 154 18.21 2.28 -5.64
CA GLU A 154 19.15 1.26 -6.13
C GLU A 154 18.79 -0.15 -5.67
N LYS A 155 18.74 -0.40 -4.37
CA LYS A 155 18.35 -1.69 -3.82
C LYS A 155 17.73 -1.50 -2.44
N ASP A 156 16.43 -1.72 -2.35
CA ASP A 156 15.75 -1.86 -1.07
C ASP A 156 16.04 -3.25 -0.49
N PRO A 157 16.12 -3.42 0.84
CA PRO A 157 16.23 -4.74 1.45
C PRO A 157 15.15 -5.72 0.98
N PHE A 158 13.91 -5.26 0.78
CA PHE A 158 12.78 -6.03 0.26
C PHE A 158 12.63 -5.97 -1.28
N GLN A 159 13.73 -5.79 -2.01
CA GLN A 159 13.67 -5.64 -3.47
C GLN A 159 13.10 -6.88 -4.17
N ASP A 160 13.29 -8.06 -3.61
CA ASP A 160 12.78 -9.30 -4.19
C ASP A 160 11.24 -9.35 -4.12
N LEU A 161 10.62 -8.79 -3.08
CA LEU A 161 9.18 -8.64 -2.96
C LEU A 161 8.64 -7.67 -4.03
N TYR A 162 9.26 -6.51 -4.20
CA TYR A 162 8.84 -5.55 -5.23
C TYR A 162 9.03 -6.11 -6.64
N ASN A 163 10.12 -6.84 -6.89
CA ASN A 163 10.34 -7.52 -8.16
C ASN A 163 9.28 -8.59 -8.43
N THR A 164 8.86 -9.32 -7.39
CA THR A 164 7.82 -10.35 -7.52
C THR A 164 6.48 -9.71 -7.91
N ILE A 165 6.06 -8.64 -7.22
CA ILE A 165 4.84 -7.91 -7.56
C ILE A 165 4.89 -7.37 -8.99
N ALA A 166 6.02 -6.74 -9.37
CA ALA A 166 6.20 -6.20 -10.72
C ALA A 166 6.16 -7.30 -11.79
N ASN A 167 6.71 -8.47 -11.50
CA ASN A 167 6.69 -9.62 -12.41
C ASN A 167 5.29 -10.19 -12.61
N ASP A 168 4.50 -10.33 -11.53
CA ASP A 168 3.11 -10.79 -11.62
C ASP A 168 2.27 -9.86 -12.50
N LEU A 169 2.48 -8.53 -12.37
CA LEU A 169 1.85 -7.55 -13.24
C LEU A 169 2.27 -7.71 -14.71
N VAL A 170 3.57 -7.91 -14.98
CA VAL A 170 4.10 -8.14 -16.32
C VAL A 170 3.60 -9.46 -16.90
N GLU A 171 3.55 -10.52 -16.11
CA GLU A 171 3.04 -11.82 -16.54
C GLU A 171 1.57 -11.74 -16.94
N HIS A 172 0.74 -11.06 -16.15
CA HIS A 172 -0.67 -10.87 -16.49
C HIS A 172 -0.83 -10.02 -17.77
N ARG A 173 -0.08 -8.89 -17.85
CA ARG A 173 -0.08 -8.05 -19.05
C ARG A 173 0.31 -8.86 -20.30
N SER A 174 1.27 -9.76 -20.22
CA SER A 174 1.75 -10.56 -21.34
C SER A 174 0.70 -11.52 -21.92
N GLN A 175 -0.35 -11.82 -21.16
CA GLN A 175 -1.47 -12.66 -21.57
C GLN A 175 -2.58 -11.88 -22.30
N LEU A 176 -2.52 -10.55 -22.28
CA LEU A 176 -3.49 -9.72 -22.96
C LEU A 176 -3.30 -9.75 -24.48
N THR A 177 -4.40 -9.86 -25.20
CA THR A 177 -4.39 -9.67 -26.66
C THR A 177 -4.32 -8.19 -27.00
N PRO A 178 -3.85 -7.81 -28.21
CA PRO A 178 -3.87 -6.41 -28.65
C PRO A 178 -5.29 -5.79 -28.64
N ASP A 179 -6.33 -6.60 -28.87
CA ASP A 179 -7.71 -6.14 -28.77
C ASP A 179 -8.13 -5.84 -27.35
N ALA A 180 -7.71 -6.67 -26.37
CA ALA A 180 -7.98 -6.43 -24.96
C ALA A 180 -7.25 -5.18 -24.44
N ILE A 181 -6.02 -4.94 -24.87
CA ILE A 181 -5.26 -3.72 -24.54
C ILE A 181 -6.01 -2.49 -25.06
N ARG A 182 -6.46 -2.54 -26.31
CA ARG A 182 -7.22 -1.45 -26.93
C ARG A 182 -8.55 -1.19 -26.21
N GLU A 183 -9.25 -2.25 -25.80
CA GLU A 183 -10.49 -2.13 -25.03
C GLU A 183 -10.27 -1.49 -23.67
N ILE A 184 -9.19 -1.87 -22.96
CA ILE A 184 -8.78 -1.25 -21.69
C ILE A 184 -8.58 0.25 -21.88
N GLN A 185 -7.82 0.67 -22.89
CA GLN A 185 -7.57 2.08 -23.19
C GLN A 185 -8.85 2.86 -23.50
N GLN A 186 -9.73 2.28 -24.33
CA GLN A 186 -11.00 2.90 -24.72
C GLN A 186 -11.98 3.03 -23.54
N ILE A 187 -12.06 2.02 -22.69
CA ILE A 187 -12.92 2.06 -21.51
C ILE A 187 -12.38 3.06 -20.48
N SER A 188 -11.06 3.15 -20.28
CA SER A 188 -10.42 4.17 -19.45
C SER A 188 -10.81 5.57 -19.91
N GLU A 189 -10.66 5.88 -21.19
CA GLU A 189 -11.03 7.18 -21.76
C GLU A 189 -12.53 7.47 -21.56
N LEU A 190 -13.39 6.49 -21.79
CA LEU A 190 -14.84 6.67 -21.67
C LEU A 190 -15.30 6.78 -20.21
N ARG A 191 -14.63 6.13 -19.26
CA ARG A 191 -14.87 6.32 -17.83
C ARG A 191 -14.51 7.74 -17.42
N THR A 192 -13.34 8.24 -17.84
CA THR A 192 -12.98 9.65 -17.64
C THR A 192 -14.02 10.59 -18.26
N ALA A 193 -14.52 10.27 -19.45
CA ALA A 193 -15.57 11.05 -20.10
C ALA A 193 -16.89 11.04 -19.33
N GLN A 194 -17.29 9.90 -18.76
CA GLN A 194 -18.48 9.80 -17.91
C GLN A 194 -18.31 10.56 -16.59
N ASP A 195 -17.13 10.54 -15.98
CA ASP A 195 -16.85 11.29 -14.76
C ASP A 195 -16.96 12.81 -14.98
N MET A 196 -16.67 13.29 -16.20
CA MET A 196 -16.76 14.71 -16.55
C MET A 196 -18.15 15.12 -17.06
N ALA A 197 -18.84 14.23 -17.76
CA ALA A 197 -20.12 14.50 -18.42
C ALA A 197 -20.96 13.22 -18.53
N SER A 198 -21.53 12.79 -17.41
CA SER A 198 -22.21 11.50 -17.32
C SER A 198 -23.33 11.37 -18.35
N ASP A 199 -24.17 12.38 -18.52
CA ASP A 199 -25.29 12.38 -19.46
C ASP A 199 -24.85 12.27 -20.92
N ALA A 200 -23.77 12.96 -21.29
CA ALA A 200 -23.28 12.96 -22.67
C ALA A 200 -22.70 11.61 -23.08
N PHE A 201 -22.12 10.88 -22.13
CA PHE A 201 -21.43 9.60 -22.38
C PHE A 201 -22.15 8.38 -21.80
N ALA A 202 -23.32 8.52 -21.17
CA ALA A 202 -24.08 7.44 -20.55
C ALA A 202 -24.36 6.24 -21.48
N GLY A 203 -24.49 6.46 -22.80
CA GLY A 203 -24.79 5.42 -23.75
C GLY A 203 -23.59 4.71 -24.36
N HIS A 204 -22.37 4.95 -23.88
CA HIS A 204 -21.13 4.41 -24.43
C HIS A 204 -20.59 3.21 -23.66
N LEU A 205 -20.81 3.15 -22.36
CA LEU A 205 -20.42 2.06 -21.47
C LEU A 205 -21.67 1.48 -20.77
N SER A 206 -21.61 0.19 -20.47
CA SER A 206 -22.50 -0.47 -19.51
C SER A 206 -21.66 -0.96 -18.34
N ARG A 207 -22.24 -0.94 -17.13
CA ARG A 207 -21.65 -1.50 -15.92
C ARG A 207 -22.57 -2.60 -15.39
N ASN A 208 -22.01 -3.80 -15.16
CA ASN A 208 -22.78 -4.91 -14.61
C ASN A 208 -22.83 -4.84 -13.07
N GLU A 209 -23.55 -5.79 -12.44
CA GLU A 209 -23.68 -5.88 -10.97
C GLU A 209 -22.33 -6.17 -10.27
N GLU A 210 -21.38 -6.79 -10.97
CA GLU A 210 -20.03 -7.06 -10.46
C GLU A 210 -19.08 -5.85 -10.59
N GLY A 211 -19.58 -4.71 -11.10
CA GLY A 211 -18.77 -3.50 -11.30
C GLY A 211 -17.97 -3.47 -12.60
N ARG A 212 -18.09 -4.48 -13.47
CA ARG A 212 -17.35 -4.57 -14.73
C ARG A 212 -17.95 -3.68 -15.80
N TYR A 213 -17.09 -2.96 -16.49
CA TYR A 213 -17.47 -2.12 -17.63
C TYR A 213 -17.34 -2.88 -18.95
N SER A 214 -18.28 -2.65 -19.85
CA SER A 214 -18.27 -3.17 -21.22
C SER A 214 -18.57 -2.05 -22.19
N LEU A 215 -17.88 -2.04 -23.32
CA LEU A 215 -18.07 -1.08 -24.39
C LEU A 215 -19.39 -1.37 -25.14
N ILE A 216 -20.29 -0.41 -25.18
CA ILE A 216 -21.51 -0.48 -25.98
C ILE A 216 -21.22 0.04 -27.41
N ARG A 217 -20.64 1.24 -27.46
CA ARG A 217 -20.25 1.91 -28.72
C ARG A 217 -19.17 2.95 -28.46
N LEU A 218 -18.34 3.16 -29.44
CA LEU A 218 -17.37 4.28 -29.38
C LEU A 218 -18.05 5.59 -29.81
N PRO A 219 -17.67 6.73 -29.24
CA PRO A 219 -18.01 8.04 -29.79
C PRO A 219 -17.40 8.21 -31.19
N VAL A 220 -17.95 9.13 -31.97
CA VAL A 220 -17.29 9.54 -33.21
C VAL A 220 -15.96 10.21 -32.88
N GLU A 221 -14.89 9.86 -33.61
CA GLU A 221 -13.53 10.41 -33.35
C GLU A 221 -13.50 11.94 -33.44
N SER A 222 -14.36 12.55 -34.24
CA SER A 222 -14.48 14.01 -34.35
C SER A 222 -15.37 14.64 -33.28
N ASP A 223 -15.89 13.88 -32.30
CA ASP A 223 -16.78 14.40 -31.27
C ASP A 223 -16.13 15.55 -30.51
N PRO A 224 -16.72 16.76 -30.51
CA PRO A 224 -16.18 17.91 -29.83
C PRO A 224 -16.11 17.73 -28.30
N MET A 225 -17.06 16.97 -27.73
CA MET A 225 -17.12 16.70 -26.29
C MET A 225 -15.97 15.80 -25.88
N LEU A 226 -15.69 14.73 -26.64
CA LEU A 226 -14.57 13.84 -26.37
C LEU A 226 -13.23 14.57 -26.50
N LYS A 227 -13.09 15.47 -27.47
CA LYS A 227 -11.86 16.30 -27.59
C LYS A 227 -11.63 17.18 -26.38
N ARG A 228 -12.69 17.69 -25.75
CA ARG A 228 -12.59 18.49 -24.52
C ARG A 228 -12.24 17.60 -23.32
N VAL A 229 -12.84 16.41 -23.20
CA VAL A 229 -12.45 15.43 -22.17
C VAL A 229 -10.94 15.14 -22.26
N ARG A 230 -10.43 14.84 -23.46
CA ARG A 230 -8.99 14.64 -23.67
C ARG A 230 -8.14 15.83 -23.24
N ALA A 231 -8.59 17.05 -23.53
CA ALA A 231 -7.87 18.25 -23.12
C ALA A 231 -7.87 18.44 -21.60
N VAL A 232 -8.96 18.08 -20.91
CA VAL A 232 -9.05 18.08 -19.43
C VAL A 232 -8.17 16.98 -18.85
N GLN A 233 -8.18 15.78 -19.44
CA GLN A 233 -7.34 14.66 -19.00
C GLN A 233 -5.84 14.99 -19.08
N VAL A 234 -5.39 15.67 -20.14
CA VAL A 234 -3.99 16.13 -20.22
C VAL A 234 -3.63 17.07 -19.05
N ARG A 235 -4.55 17.92 -18.62
CA ARG A 235 -4.33 18.80 -17.45
C ARG A 235 -4.28 18.01 -16.14
N ASP A 236 -5.14 17.01 -15.99
CA ASP A 236 -5.13 16.10 -14.85
C ASP A 236 -3.81 15.33 -14.77
N ASP A 237 -3.35 14.76 -15.88
CA ASP A 237 -2.06 14.08 -15.99
C ASP A 237 -0.89 14.99 -15.60
N MET A 238 -0.89 16.26 -16.04
CA MET A 238 0.14 17.22 -15.65
C MET A 238 0.16 17.50 -14.15
N LEU A 239 -1.01 17.59 -13.51
CA LEU A 239 -1.09 17.75 -12.07
C LEU A 239 -0.59 16.51 -11.36
N LEU A 240 -1.02 15.32 -11.78
CA LEU A 240 -0.54 14.06 -11.22
C LEU A 240 0.99 13.93 -11.36
N ASP A 241 1.57 14.37 -12.47
CA ASP A 241 3.03 14.38 -12.63
C ASP A 241 3.70 15.34 -11.64
N THR A 242 3.07 16.48 -11.35
CA THR A 242 3.56 17.43 -10.33
C THR A 242 3.47 16.82 -8.92
N ILE A 243 2.37 16.17 -8.58
CA ILE A 243 2.20 15.46 -7.31
C ILE A 243 3.23 14.33 -7.18
N ASN A 244 3.49 13.58 -8.27
CA ASN A 244 4.55 12.58 -8.27
C ASN A 244 5.93 13.18 -8.02
N GLY A 245 6.20 14.41 -8.46
CA GLY A 245 7.41 15.14 -8.12
C GLY A 245 7.55 15.37 -6.61
N TYR A 246 6.46 15.71 -5.91
CA TYR A 246 6.46 15.84 -4.45
C TYR A 246 6.69 14.49 -3.76
N TYR A 247 6.05 13.43 -4.22
CA TYR A 247 6.27 12.07 -3.72
C TYR A 247 7.73 11.63 -3.91
N GLU A 248 8.36 12.00 -5.03
CA GLU A 248 9.78 11.70 -5.27
C GLU A 248 10.72 12.43 -4.31
N ILE A 249 10.45 13.69 -4.01
CA ILE A 249 11.20 14.46 -3.00
C ILE A 249 11.06 13.77 -1.64
N TYR A 250 9.81 13.49 -1.22
CA TYR A 250 9.53 12.80 0.03
C TYR A 250 10.25 11.44 0.13
N TYR A 251 10.19 10.64 -0.93
CA TYR A 251 10.87 9.35 -0.99
C TYR A 251 12.39 9.47 -0.83
N ASN A 252 12.99 10.45 -1.50
CA ASN A 252 14.44 10.66 -1.43
C ASN A 252 14.87 11.13 -0.03
N ASP A 253 14.11 12.03 0.58
CA ASP A 253 14.39 12.56 1.91
C ASP A 253 14.21 11.48 2.99
N LEU A 254 13.22 10.58 2.80
CA LEU A 254 12.93 9.49 3.72
C LEU A 254 13.90 8.30 3.56
N TRP A 255 14.54 8.14 2.42
CA TRP A 255 15.34 6.96 2.08
C TRP A 255 16.37 6.59 3.17
N GLN A 256 17.21 7.55 3.53
CA GLN A 256 18.28 7.30 4.49
C GLN A 256 17.75 7.10 5.93
N PRO A 257 16.91 7.99 6.50
CA PRO A 257 16.36 7.80 7.83
C PRO A 257 15.59 6.49 7.98
N TYR A 258 14.79 6.12 6.98
CA TYR A 258 14.01 4.90 7.01
C TYR A 258 14.89 3.65 6.87
N GLY A 259 15.90 3.68 6.01
CA GLY A 259 16.89 2.60 5.88
C GLY A 259 17.67 2.36 7.17
N ASP A 260 18.12 3.44 7.82
CA ASP A 260 18.84 3.37 9.08
C ASP A 260 17.94 2.87 10.22
N TRP A 261 16.69 3.33 10.29
CA TRP A 261 15.71 2.81 11.24
C TRP A 261 15.49 1.30 11.06
N ARG A 262 15.20 0.83 9.83
CA ARG A 262 14.98 -0.60 9.54
C ARG A 262 16.18 -1.44 9.98
N LYS A 263 17.39 -1.00 9.66
CA LYS A 263 18.63 -1.69 10.03
C LYS A 263 18.78 -1.82 11.53
N LEU A 264 18.68 -0.71 12.26
CA LEU A 264 18.82 -0.69 13.72
C LEU A 264 17.74 -1.54 14.40
N TYR A 265 16.52 -1.45 13.93
CA TYR A 265 15.39 -2.21 14.45
C TYR A 265 15.57 -3.73 14.22
N ASN A 266 16.02 -4.14 13.04
CA ASN A 266 16.34 -5.53 12.73
C ASN A 266 17.47 -6.06 13.61
N GLU A 267 18.53 -5.28 13.85
CA GLU A 267 19.61 -5.63 14.77
C GLU A 267 19.11 -5.79 16.22
N GLU A 268 18.20 -4.94 16.66
CA GLU A 268 17.60 -5.01 18.01
C GLU A 268 16.72 -6.26 18.16
N LEU A 269 15.88 -6.57 17.16
CA LEU A 269 15.07 -7.80 17.13
C LEU A 269 15.93 -9.05 17.13
N ALA A 270 17.01 -9.09 16.33
CA ALA A 270 17.93 -10.21 16.28
C ALA A 270 18.60 -10.44 17.64
N ALA A 271 19.03 -9.36 18.31
CA ALA A 271 19.62 -9.44 19.65
C ALA A 271 18.59 -9.95 20.69
N LEU A 272 17.34 -9.47 20.63
CA LEU A 272 16.26 -9.91 21.51
C LEU A 272 15.93 -11.39 21.30
N ASN A 273 15.86 -11.83 20.07
CA ASN A 273 15.59 -13.23 19.70
C ASN A 273 16.71 -14.15 20.18
N GLU A 274 17.97 -13.73 20.10
CA GLU A 274 19.11 -14.49 20.63
C GLU A 274 19.01 -14.63 22.16
N VAL A 275 18.66 -13.57 22.89
CA VAL A 275 18.45 -13.62 24.35
C VAL A 275 17.30 -14.56 24.70
N LYS A 276 16.19 -14.51 23.95
CA LYS A 276 15.05 -15.42 24.15
C LYS A 276 15.44 -16.89 23.92
N LYS A 277 16.17 -17.18 22.83
CA LYS A 277 16.69 -18.54 22.53
C LYS A 277 17.60 -19.04 23.63
N GLN A 278 18.53 -18.20 24.13
CA GLN A 278 19.41 -18.57 25.25
C GLN A 278 18.65 -18.81 26.54
N ALA A 279 17.63 -18.00 26.86
CA ALA A 279 16.78 -18.20 28.01
C ALA A 279 15.99 -19.53 27.96
N LEU A 280 15.37 -19.85 26.81
CA LEU A 280 14.68 -21.11 26.58
C LEU A 280 15.64 -22.30 26.69
N THR A 281 16.81 -22.21 26.08
CA THR A 281 17.84 -23.26 26.16
C THR A 281 18.25 -23.51 27.62
N ARG A 282 18.50 -22.44 28.38
CA ARG A 282 18.83 -22.56 29.82
C ARG A 282 17.70 -23.17 30.64
N GLN A 283 16.44 -22.83 30.36
CA GLN A 283 15.28 -23.44 31.02
C GLN A 283 15.18 -24.95 30.73
N LEU A 284 15.40 -25.35 29.45
CA LEU A 284 15.39 -26.75 29.06
C LEU A 284 16.55 -27.53 29.69
N PHE A 285 17.74 -26.97 29.72
CA PHE A 285 18.89 -27.58 30.41
C PHE A 285 18.72 -27.58 31.94
N GLY A 286 18.10 -26.51 32.49
CA GLY A 286 17.73 -26.46 33.91
C GLY A 286 16.75 -27.57 34.32
N LEU A 287 15.72 -27.79 33.54
CA LEU A 287 14.77 -28.89 33.74
C LEU A 287 15.43 -30.26 33.55
N ALA A 288 16.26 -30.44 32.56
CA ALA A 288 17.00 -31.67 32.32
C ALA A 288 17.97 -31.98 33.47
N SER A 289 18.63 -30.97 34.05
CA SER A 289 19.52 -31.15 35.21
C SER A 289 18.76 -31.49 36.50
N ILE A 290 17.53 -30.96 36.67
CA ILE A 290 16.67 -31.33 37.82
C ILE A 290 16.21 -32.80 37.68
N ILE A 291 15.81 -33.22 36.53
CA ILE A 291 15.38 -34.62 36.27
C ILE A 291 16.59 -35.58 36.39
N GLY A 292 17.74 -35.19 35.82
CA GLY A 292 19.00 -35.96 35.95
C GLY A 292 19.57 -35.98 37.36
N GLY A 293 19.44 -34.84 38.10
CA GLY A 293 19.91 -34.73 39.50
C GLY A 293 19.16 -35.60 40.48
N VAL A 294 17.86 -35.82 40.27
CA VAL A 294 17.05 -36.71 41.11
C VAL A 294 17.40 -38.19 40.83
N ALA A 295 17.85 -38.53 39.62
CA ALA A 295 18.27 -39.90 39.31
C ALA A 295 19.67 -40.25 39.85
N LEU A 296 20.51 -39.25 40.12
CA LEU A 296 21.89 -39.43 40.63
C LEU A 296 22.08 -39.20 42.15
N SER A 297 21.03 -38.77 42.87
CA SER A 297 21.11 -38.43 44.30
C SER A 297 21.01 -39.65 45.24
N THR A 298 21.14 -40.88 44.76
CA THR A 298 21.30 -42.07 45.60
C THR A 298 22.75 -42.48 45.88
N GLY A 299 23.72 -41.62 45.67
CA GLY A 299 25.16 -41.91 45.93
C GLY A 299 25.95 -40.69 46.30
N ASN A 300 26.02 -40.49 47.61
CA ASN A 300 27.12 -39.91 48.38
C ASN A 300 28.00 -38.76 47.83
N SER A 301 27.94 -37.63 48.56
CA SER A 301 29.02 -36.73 48.97
C SER A 301 29.60 -35.64 48.09
N ASN A 302 29.66 -34.43 48.72
CA ASN A 302 30.66 -33.39 48.58
C ASN A 302 30.87 -32.71 47.23
N LEU A 303 30.00 -31.74 46.94
CA LEU A 303 30.37 -30.61 46.06
C LEU A 303 29.98 -29.30 46.70
N SER A 304 30.71 -28.95 47.78
CA SER A 304 30.82 -27.57 48.30
C SER A 304 32.08 -26.96 47.67
N ASN A 305 31.98 -26.40 46.50
CA ASN A 305 32.78 -25.31 45.98
C ASN A 305 32.53 -25.12 44.48
N SER A 306 31.53 -24.35 44.12
CA SER A 306 31.48 -23.76 42.79
C SER A 306 31.10 -22.28 42.94
N ASN A 307 32.11 -21.44 42.87
CA ASN A 307 31.98 -20.00 42.65
C ASN A 307 31.38 -19.74 41.27
N LEU A 308 30.08 -19.86 41.12
CA LEU A 308 29.38 -19.61 39.85
C LEU A 308 28.35 -18.47 39.82
N PRO A 309 28.29 -17.56 40.83
CA PRO A 309 27.41 -16.38 40.68
C PRO A 309 28.06 -15.16 40.01
N GLY A 310 29.39 -15.14 39.81
CA GLY A 310 30.07 -13.91 39.38
C GLY A 310 30.10 -13.65 37.87
N VAL A 311 29.95 -14.65 37.04
CA VAL A 311 30.08 -14.50 35.55
C VAL A 311 28.78 -14.07 34.90
N MET A 312 27.62 -14.31 35.53
CA MET A 312 26.32 -13.96 34.96
C MET A 312 25.94 -12.47 35.07
N VAL A 313 26.54 -11.73 36.00
CA VAL A 313 26.16 -10.31 36.24
C VAL A 313 26.89 -9.35 35.29
N MET A 314 28.10 -9.69 34.83
CA MET A 314 28.83 -8.79 33.92
C MET A 314 28.34 -8.85 32.46
N GLY A 315 27.89 -10.02 31.98
CA GLY A 315 27.32 -10.12 30.62
C GLY A 315 25.95 -9.44 30.46
N GLY A 316 25.16 -9.44 31.56
CA GLY A 316 23.83 -8.79 31.57
C GLY A 316 23.90 -7.26 31.54
N ALA A 317 24.88 -6.67 32.27
CA ALA A 317 25.03 -5.21 32.33
C ALA A 317 25.52 -4.61 31.00
N ALA A 318 26.42 -5.29 30.28
CA ALA A 318 26.90 -4.85 28.97
C ALA A 318 25.79 -4.98 27.87
N ALA A 319 25.00 -6.04 27.95
CA ALA A 319 23.87 -6.21 27.05
C ALA A 319 22.73 -5.18 27.27
N ILE A 320 22.48 -4.84 28.53
CA ILE A 320 21.53 -3.79 28.93
C ILE A 320 22.02 -2.42 28.44
N TYR A 321 23.32 -2.09 28.67
CA TYR A 321 23.87 -0.80 28.24
C TYR A 321 23.92 -0.63 26.73
N SER A 322 24.27 -1.66 25.98
CA SER A 322 24.20 -1.62 24.50
C SER A 322 22.76 -1.52 23.97
N GLY A 323 21.81 -2.12 24.69
CA GLY A 323 20.38 -2.00 24.37
C GLY A 323 19.85 -0.57 24.55
N PHE A 324 20.27 0.13 25.62
CA PHE A 324 19.87 1.53 25.82
C PHE A 324 20.43 2.48 24.77
N GLN A 325 21.67 2.32 24.32
CA GLN A 325 22.24 3.15 23.25
C GLN A 325 21.49 2.93 21.91
N LYS A 326 21.22 1.69 21.54
CA LYS A 326 20.48 1.37 20.33
C LYS A 326 19.03 1.86 20.35
N GLN A 327 18.37 1.84 21.50
CA GLN A 327 17.03 2.39 21.65
C GLN A 327 17.00 3.91 21.44
N GLU A 328 18.02 4.65 21.90
CA GLU A 328 18.11 6.09 21.65
C GLU A 328 18.36 6.40 20.15
N GLU A 329 19.24 5.65 19.50
CA GLU A 329 19.49 5.79 18.05
C GLU A 329 18.25 5.45 17.23
N THR A 330 17.57 4.36 17.54
CA THR A 330 16.31 3.97 16.88
C THR A 330 15.24 5.04 17.07
N LYS A 331 15.17 5.66 18.26
CA LYS A 331 14.24 6.75 18.54
C LYS A 331 14.54 7.99 17.69
N ILE A 332 15.82 8.38 17.55
CA ILE A 332 16.21 9.55 16.75
C ILE A 332 15.74 9.37 15.31
N HIS A 333 15.96 8.22 14.69
CA HIS A 333 15.52 7.98 13.32
C HIS A 333 14.00 7.99 13.19
N ARG A 334 13.28 7.43 14.17
CA ARG A 334 11.83 7.47 14.19
C ARG A 334 11.30 8.90 14.30
N ASP A 335 11.88 9.71 15.19
CA ASP A 335 11.48 11.11 15.35
C ASP A 335 11.70 11.92 14.05
N VAL A 336 12.79 11.66 13.31
CA VAL A 336 13.04 12.27 11.98
C VAL A 336 12.02 11.82 10.95
N ILE A 337 11.67 10.54 10.93
CA ILE A 337 10.65 10.00 10.01
C ILE A 337 9.27 10.60 10.33
N GLU A 338 8.94 10.73 11.61
CA GLU A 338 7.69 11.38 12.05
C GLU A 338 7.65 12.84 11.59
N GLU A 339 8.73 13.60 11.78
CA GLU A 339 8.83 14.99 11.35
C GLU A 339 8.65 15.13 9.84
N LEU A 340 9.33 14.30 9.04
CA LEU A 340 9.18 14.27 7.58
C LEU A 340 7.75 13.92 7.17
N SER A 341 7.14 12.94 7.81
CA SER A 341 5.77 12.50 7.49
C SER A 341 4.72 13.55 7.86
N ILE A 342 4.87 14.21 9.01
CA ILE A 342 4.00 15.32 9.42
C ILE A 342 4.17 16.51 8.48
N SER A 343 5.41 16.88 8.17
CA SER A 343 5.69 17.98 7.24
C SER A 343 5.05 17.74 5.88
N PHE A 344 5.21 16.56 5.33
CA PHE A 344 4.61 16.19 4.06
C PHE A 344 3.08 16.13 4.10
N SER A 345 2.51 15.60 5.18
CA SER A 345 1.05 15.44 5.33
C SER A 345 0.35 16.75 5.64
N SER A 346 1.05 17.72 6.25
CA SER A 346 0.44 18.98 6.69
C SER A 346 0.34 20.01 5.59
N GLU A 347 1.37 20.16 4.76
CA GLU A 347 1.38 21.17 3.70
C GLU A 347 2.39 20.77 2.60
N ALA A 348 1.90 20.31 1.46
CA ALA A 348 2.69 20.26 0.24
C ALA A 348 2.81 21.68 -0.33
N ASP A 349 3.86 21.93 -1.12
CA ASP A 349 4.00 23.21 -1.82
C ASP A 349 2.73 23.53 -2.60
N PRO A 350 2.13 24.74 -2.39
CA PRO A 350 0.85 25.06 -3.00
C PRO A 350 0.94 25.06 -4.52
N LEU A 351 0.09 24.25 -5.15
CA LEU A 351 -0.06 24.24 -6.59
C LEU A 351 -0.83 25.47 -7.08
N VAL A 352 -0.33 26.10 -8.10
CA VAL A 352 -0.98 27.23 -8.75
C VAL A 352 -1.51 26.76 -10.09
N VAL A 353 -2.82 26.73 -10.22
CA VAL A 353 -3.52 26.29 -11.43
C VAL A 353 -4.36 27.43 -12.01
N GLU A 354 -4.52 27.46 -13.32
CA GLU A 354 -5.38 28.40 -14.01
C GLU A 354 -6.70 27.72 -14.37
N VAL A 355 -7.80 28.26 -13.84
CA VAL A 355 -9.15 27.72 -14.04
C VAL A 355 -10.05 28.84 -14.56
N VAL A 356 -10.56 28.70 -15.79
CA VAL A 356 -11.52 29.63 -16.39
C VAL A 356 -11.01 31.09 -16.40
N GLY A 357 -9.67 31.27 -16.57
CA GLY A 357 -9.03 32.59 -16.57
C GLY A 357 -8.77 33.18 -15.18
N GLU A 358 -9.02 32.44 -14.12
CA GLU A 358 -8.63 32.79 -12.76
C GLU A 358 -7.50 31.90 -12.27
N THR A 359 -6.55 32.54 -11.56
CA THR A 359 -5.45 31.79 -10.94
C THR A 359 -5.88 31.30 -9.56
N VAL A 360 -5.96 29.99 -9.37
CA VAL A 360 -6.34 29.36 -8.12
C VAL A 360 -5.11 28.72 -7.48
N ARG A 361 -4.94 28.95 -6.17
CA ARG A 361 -3.88 28.34 -5.38
C ARG A 361 -4.47 27.19 -4.57
N LEU A 362 -4.06 25.96 -4.88
CA LEU A 362 -4.41 24.77 -4.11
C LEU A 362 -3.46 24.67 -2.90
N THR A 363 -3.99 24.44 -1.73
CA THR A 363 -3.25 24.34 -0.45
C THR A 363 -3.68 23.11 0.31
N GLY A 364 -2.84 22.64 1.23
CA GLY A 364 -3.02 21.44 2.02
C GLY A 364 -2.09 20.32 1.56
N SER A 365 -2.34 19.09 2.00
CA SER A 365 -1.57 17.91 1.56
C SER A 365 -1.70 17.68 0.06
N ALA A 366 -0.82 16.84 -0.50
CA ALA A 366 -0.90 16.47 -1.92
C ALA A 366 -2.26 15.83 -2.27
N GLU A 367 -2.80 15.03 -1.37
CA GLU A 367 -4.10 14.38 -1.50
C GLU A 367 -5.24 15.39 -1.49
N GLU A 368 -5.22 16.36 -0.56
CA GLU A 368 -6.21 17.43 -0.49
C GLU A 368 -6.17 18.35 -1.71
N GLN A 369 -4.97 18.68 -2.19
CA GLN A 369 -4.79 19.47 -3.41
C GLN A 369 -5.36 18.73 -4.62
N TYR A 370 -5.14 17.41 -4.72
CA TYR A 370 -5.69 16.59 -5.79
C TYR A 370 -7.22 16.50 -5.74
N GLN A 371 -7.83 16.33 -4.57
CA GLN A 371 -9.29 16.33 -4.45
C GLN A 371 -9.89 17.67 -4.89
N LYS A 372 -9.36 18.78 -4.40
CA LYS A 372 -9.79 20.13 -4.83
C LYS A 372 -9.65 20.31 -6.35
N TRP A 373 -8.59 19.78 -6.93
CA TRP A 373 -8.38 19.82 -8.37
C TRP A 373 -9.43 19.00 -9.12
N ARG A 374 -9.75 17.80 -8.67
CA ARG A 374 -10.79 16.97 -9.29
C ARG A 374 -12.15 17.67 -9.34
N ASP A 375 -12.54 18.33 -8.26
CA ASP A 375 -13.76 19.15 -8.21
C ASP A 375 -13.73 20.30 -9.22
N MET A 376 -12.56 20.91 -9.38
CA MET A 376 -12.37 22.01 -10.34
C MET A 376 -12.38 21.55 -11.79
N LEU A 377 -11.89 20.34 -12.10
CA LEU A 377 -11.95 19.78 -13.45
C LEU A 377 -13.38 19.66 -13.98
N GLN A 378 -14.31 19.24 -13.14
CA GLN A 378 -15.73 19.20 -13.49
C GLN A 378 -16.27 20.60 -13.76
N GLN A 379 -15.89 21.60 -12.97
CA GLN A 379 -16.27 23.00 -13.20
C GLN A 379 -15.69 23.56 -14.49
N ILE A 380 -14.41 23.25 -14.79
CA ILE A 380 -13.77 23.64 -16.05
C ILE A 380 -14.57 23.06 -17.23
N TYR A 381 -14.84 21.76 -17.18
CA TYR A 381 -15.56 21.07 -18.24
C TYR A 381 -16.96 21.66 -18.43
N ALA A 382 -17.71 21.86 -17.35
CA ALA A 382 -19.04 22.46 -17.38
C ALA A 382 -19.02 23.87 -17.99
N SER A 383 -18.06 24.72 -17.59
CA SER A 383 -17.92 26.07 -18.11
C SER A 383 -17.57 26.11 -19.60
N GLU A 384 -16.70 25.21 -20.07
CA GLU A 384 -16.30 25.13 -21.48
C GLU A 384 -17.37 24.52 -22.39
N THR A 385 -18.29 23.70 -21.83
CA THR A 385 -19.32 23.01 -22.58
C THR A 385 -20.70 23.66 -22.46
N GLY A 386 -20.91 24.49 -21.43
CA GLY A 386 -22.21 25.06 -21.09
C GLY A 386 -23.17 24.05 -20.48
N LEU A 387 -22.70 22.89 -20.07
CA LEU A 387 -23.48 21.89 -19.38
C LEU A 387 -23.65 22.26 -17.90
N PRO A 388 -24.82 21.96 -17.30
CA PRO A 388 -25.00 22.13 -15.86
C PRO A 388 -24.08 21.17 -15.09
N LEU A 389 -23.53 21.61 -13.96
CA LEU A 389 -22.87 20.74 -13.00
C LEU A 389 -23.91 19.79 -12.40
N GLU A 390 -23.64 18.48 -12.42
CA GLU A 390 -24.44 17.56 -11.63
C GLU A 390 -24.15 17.80 -10.13
N PRO A 391 -25.20 17.82 -9.26
CA PRO A 391 -24.97 17.94 -7.83
C PRO A 391 -24.19 16.71 -7.34
N THR A 392 -23.02 16.93 -6.80
CA THR A 392 -22.27 15.91 -6.05
C THR A 392 -23.15 15.36 -4.94
N GLY A 393 -23.22 14.03 -4.77
CA GLY A 393 -24.21 13.33 -3.93
C GLY A 393 -24.33 13.75 -2.45
N ASP A 394 -23.54 14.68 -1.96
CA ASP A 394 -23.61 15.23 -0.60
C ASP A 394 -24.72 16.29 -0.42
N ASP A 395 -25.25 16.89 -1.49
CA ASP A 395 -26.31 17.91 -1.39
C ASP A 395 -27.73 17.34 -1.29
N LEU A 396 -27.92 16.04 -1.43
CA LEU A 396 -29.24 15.40 -1.34
C LEU A 396 -29.75 15.20 0.12
N GLY A 397 -28.94 15.57 1.13
CA GLY A 397 -29.25 15.40 2.55
C GLY A 397 -29.96 16.60 3.24
N GLN A 398 -30.01 17.78 2.64
CA GLN A 398 -30.50 18.99 3.34
C GLN A 398 -31.81 19.60 2.83
N SER A 399 -32.50 19.05 1.85
CA SER A 399 -33.77 19.62 1.34
C SER A 399 -35.05 18.92 1.82
N GLY A 400 -35.06 18.40 3.04
CA GLY A 400 -36.24 17.75 3.63
C GLY A 400 -36.61 18.27 5.01
N GLY A 401 -37.21 19.47 5.12
CA GLY A 401 -37.66 19.89 6.43
C GLY A 401 -38.15 21.34 6.57
N SER A 402 -39.04 21.84 5.69
CA SER A 402 -39.89 22.95 6.08
C SER A 402 -41.36 22.61 5.79
N GLY A 403 -41.92 21.81 6.69
CA GLY A 403 -43.37 21.63 6.79
C GLY A 403 -43.99 22.87 7.40
N SER A 404 -44.67 23.65 6.60
CA SER A 404 -45.56 24.70 7.04
C SER A 404 -46.77 24.09 7.74
N GLU A 405 -46.94 24.34 9.05
CA GLU A 405 -48.18 24.12 9.78
C GLU A 405 -49.26 25.10 9.26
N PRO A 406 -50.49 24.65 9.01
CA PRO A 406 -51.61 25.55 8.73
C PRO A 406 -52.19 26.09 10.03
N GLY A 407 -52.20 27.41 10.16
CA GLY A 407 -52.81 28.12 11.27
C GLY A 407 -54.30 27.79 11.46
N LYS A 408 -54.67 27.46 12.70
CA LYS A 408 -56.06 27.47 13.19
C LYS A 408 -56.50 28.89 13.38
N LEU A 409 -57.53 29.31 12.63
CA LEU A 409 -58.41 30.39 12.94
C LEU A 409 -59.43 29.91 13.99
N ASP A 410 -59.41 30.47 15.17
CA ASP A 410 -60.57 30.47 16.12
C ASP A 410 -61.18 31.83 16.21
N GLN A 411 -62.51 31.79 16.16
CA GLN A 411 -63.43 32.92 16.39
C GLN A 411 -63.44 33.40 17.84
#